data_f0c6ba7f50ad6e822733f41f541377f8
#
_entry.id   f0c6ba7f50ad6e822733f41f541377f8
#
_cell.length_a   1.000
_cell.length_b   1.000
_cell.length_c   1.000
_cell.angle_alpha   90.00
_cell.angle_beta   90.00
_cell.angle_gamma   90.00
#
_symmetry.space_group_name_H-M   'P 1'
#
loop_
_entity.id
_entity.type
_entity.pdbx_description
1 polymer ?
#
loop_
_entity_poly.entity_id
_entity_poly.type
_entity_poly.pdbx_seq_one_letter_code
_entity_poly.pdbx_strand_id
1 'polypeptide(L)' 'NSERDMRVRNTLDGLPESMHAVIQLVYYQGMKYREAAEVLDSPVGTVKSRLHAAIARLTDVWSQQNKVE' A
#
# COMPACT_ATOMS: atom_id res chain seq x y z
N ASN A 1 -6.62 12.86 -12.42
CA ASN A 1 -5.97 12.71 -13.71
C ASN A 1 -5.71 11.23 -14.00
N SER A 2 -6.11 10.76 -15.17
CA SER A 2 -6.05 9.33 -15.48
C SER A 2 -4.60 8.82 -15.53
N GLU A 3 -3.67 9.65 -15.97
CA GLU A 3 -2.28 9.27 -16.05
C GLU A 3 -1.70 9.01 -14.66
N ARG A 4 -2.04 9.88 -13.70
CA ARG A 4 -1.62 9.71 -12.33
C ARG A 4 -2.25 8.46 -11.73
N ASP A 5 -3.53 8.25 -12.00
CA ASP A 5 -4.23 7.07 -11.49
C ASP A 5 -3.60 5.79 -12.02
N MET A 6 -3.21 5.79 -13.28
CA MET A 6 -2.57 4.62 -13.87
C MET A 6 -1.22 4.33 -13.22
N ARG A 7 -0.45 5.37 -12.92
CA ARG A 7 0.86 5.17 -12.28
C ARG A 7 0.71 4.60 -10.87
N VAL A 8 -0.25 5.13 -10.11
CA VAL A 8 -0.52 4.61 -8.77
C VAL A 8 -0.97 3.15 -8.86
N ARG A 9 -1.87 2.87 -9.79
CA ARG A 9 -2.36 1.51 -9.97
C ARG A 9 -1.25 0.56 -10.38
N ASN A 10 -0.36 1.00 -11.28
CA ASN A 10 0.77 0.19 -11.69
C ASN A 10 1.72 -0.08 -10.53
N THR A 11 1.91 0.92 -9.68
CA THR A 11 2.76 0.74 -8.50
C THR A 11 2.14 -0.28 -7.54
N LEU A 12 0.83 -0.20 -7.35
CA LEU A 12 0.13 -1.17 -6.51
C LEU A 12 0.30 -2.59 -7.06
N ASP A 13 0.12 -2.73 -8.36
CA ASP A 13 0.24 -4.05 -9.00
C ASP A 13 1.66 -4.59 -8.92
N GLY A 14 2.65 -3.71 -8.88
CA GLY A 14 4.04 -4.10 -8.81
C GLY A 14 4.55 -4.35 -7.41
N LEU A 15 3.74 -4.10 -6.38
CA LEU A 15 4.17 -4.35 -5.02
C LEU A 15 4.26 -5.85 -4.74
N PRO A 16 5.16 -6.26 -3.85
CA PRO A 16 5.15 -7.66 -3.39
C PRO A 16 3.77 -8.03 -2.86
N GLU A 17 3.42 -9.29 -3.03
CA GLU A 17 2.09 -9.75 -2.65
C GLU A 17 1.75 -9.43 -1.19
N SER A 18 2.73 -9.55 -0.30
CA SER A 18 2.49 -9.29 1.10
C SER A 18 2.11 -7.83 1.36
N MET A 19 2.76 -6.90 0.66
CA MET A 19 2.42 -5.48 0.79
C MET A 19 1.07 -5.18 0.16
N HIS A 20 0.80 -5.79 -0.99
CA HIS A 20 -0.46 -5.59 -1.67
C HIS A 20 -1.63 -6.06 -0.82
N ALA A 21 -1.48 -7.20 -0.18
CA ALA A 21 -2.52 -7.75 0.69
C ALA A 21 -2.83 -6.83 1.86
N VAL A 22 -1.80 -6.26 2.47
CA VAL A 22 -1.98 -5.36 3.61
C VAL A 22 -2.75 -4.11 3.18
N ILE A 23 -2.39 -3.54 2.03
CA ILE A 23 -3.11 -2.37 1.53
C ILE A 23 -4.56 -2.70 1.25
N GLN A 24 -4.82 -3.84 0.63
CA GLN A 24 -6.17 -4.25 0.33
C GLN A 24 -7.03 -4.34 1.59
N LEU A 25 -6.50 -4.95 2.63
CA LEU A 25 -7.27 -5.16 3.85
C LEU A 25 -7.44 -3.88 4.66
N VAL A 26 -6.38 -3.11 4.80
CA VAL A 26 -6.43 -1.94 5.68
C VAL A 26 -7.05 -0.73 4.97
N TYR A 27 -6.59 -0.42 3.77
CA TYR A 27 -7.06 0.78 3.08
C TYR A 27 -8.38 0.56 2.36
N TYR A 28 -8.49 -0.52 1.62
CA TYR A 28 -9.68 -0.69 0.79
C TYR A 28 -10.84 -1.29 1.55
N GLN A 29 -10.56 -2.19 2.49
CA GLN A 29 -11.63 -2.82 3.28
C GLN A 29 -11.80 -2.19 4.66
N GLY A 30 -10.93 -1.28 5.03
CA GLY A 30 -11.06 -0.55 6.28
C GLY A 30 -10.79 -1.37 7.53
N MET A 31 -10.04 -2.43 7.43
CA MET A 31 -9.70 -3.26 8.58
C MET A 31 -8.71 -2.56 9.48
N LYS A 32 -8.83 -2.82 10.78
CA LYS A 32 -7.81 -2.43 11.72
C LYS A 32 -6.60 -3.34 11.57
N TYR A 33 -5.44 -2.85 12.00
CA TYR A 33 -4.20 -3.64 11.88
C TYR A 33 -4.35 -5.01 12.50
N ARG A 34 -5.00 -5.07 13.66
CA ARG A 34 -5.19 -6.33 14.36
C ARG A 34 -6.04 -7.31 13.55
N GLU A 35 -7.09 -6.79 12.92
CA GLU A 35 -7.96 -7.61 12.10
C GLU A 35 -7.23 -8.13 10.87
N ALA A 36 -6.47 -7.26 10.22
CA ALA A 36 -5.69 -7.65 9.05
C ALA A 36 -4.63 -8.69 9.43
N ALA A 37 -4.03 -8.53 10.61
CA ALA A 37 -3.04 -9.48 11.09
C ALA A 37 -3.64 -10.87 11.25
N GLU A 38 -4.86 -10.95 11.74
CA GLU A 38 -5.54 -12.23 11.87
C GLU A 38 -5.82 -12.86 10.52
N VAL A 39 -6.30 -12.05 9.57
CA VAL A 39 -6.59 -12.55 8.23
C VAL A 39 -5.32 -13.08 7.57
N LEU A 40 -4.22 -12.37 7.73
CA LEU A 40 -2.96 -12.71 7.09
C LEU A 40 -2.11 -13.68 7.90
N ASP A 41 -2.59 -14.05 9.09
CA ASP A 41 -1.86 -14.95 9.99
C ASP A 41 -0.45 -14.43 10.23
N SER A 42 -0.34 -13.15 10.55
CA SER A 42 0.94 -12.46 10.75
C SER A 42 0.87 -11.61 12.00
N PRO A 43 2.02 -11.32 12.61
CA PRO A 43 2.03 -10.39 13.76
C PRO A 43 1.57 -9.00 13.35
N VAL A 44 0.95 -8.29 14.29
CA VAL A 44 0.47 -6.92 14.03
C VAL A 44 1.64 -6.02 13.60
N GLY A 45 2.78 -6.15 14.24
CA GLY A 45 3.95 -5.36 13.88
C GLY A 45 4.38 -5.57 12.44
N THR A 46 4.25 -6.80 11.95
CA THR A 46 4.57 -7.10 10.56
C THR A 46 3.60 -6.41 9.60
N VAL A 47 2.32 -6.42 9.94
CA VAL A 47 1.31 -5.74 9.13
C VAL A 47 1.62 -4.25 9.06
N LYS A 48 1.89 -3.65 10.21
CA LYS A 48 2.20 -2.23 10.27
C LYS A 48 3.44 -1.89 9.45
N SER A 49 4.47 -2.69 9.59
CA SER A 49 5.73 -2.48 8.89
C SER A 49 5.55 -2.58 7.37
N ARG A 50 4.83 -3.59 6.93
CA ARG A 50 4.57 -3.77 5.51
C ARG A 50 3.71 -2.65 4.94
N LEU A 51 2.75 -2.19 5.71
CA LEU A 51 1.89 -1.10 5.27
C LEU A 51 2.71 0.18 5.11
N HIS A 52 3.58 0.48 6.06
CA HIS A 52 4.42 1.66 5.98
C HIS A 52 5.35 1.61 4.77
N ALA A 53 5.91 0.43 4.50
CA ALA A 53 6.77 0.25 3.34
C ALA A 53 6.00 0.46 2.04
N ALA A 54 4.79 -0.05 1.98
CA ALA A 54 3.94 0.11 0.81
C ALA A 54 3.56 1.57 0.58
N ILE A 55 3.21 2.26 1.66
CA ILE A 55 2.86 3.67 1.58
C ILE A 55 4.06 4.49 1.10
N ALA A 56 5.25 4.15 1.58
CA ALA A 56 6.45 4.85 1.17
C ALA A 56 6.67 4.73 -0.34
N ARG A 57 6.41 3.58 -0.91
CA ARG A 57 6.54 3.40 -2.34
C ARG A 57 5.52 4.22 -3.11
N LEU A 58 4.29 4.25 -2.62
CA LEU A 58 3.25 5.04 -3.26
C LEU A 58 3.54 6.53 -3.14
N THR A 59 4.05 6.95 -2.00
CA THR A 59 4.43 8.34 -1.79
C THR A 59 5.55 8.76 -2.74
N ASP A 60 6.48 7.85 -3.00
CA ASP A 60 7.57 8.09 -3.92
C ASP A 60 7.05 8.41 -5.31
N VAL A 61 6.14 7.57 -5.79
CA VAL A 61 5.53 7.76 -7.11
C VAL A 61 4.77 9.09 -7.15
N TRP A 62 4.02 9.37 -6.11
CA TRP A 62 3.26 10.61 -6.00
C TRP A 62 4.17 11.82 -6.02
N SER A 63 5.27 11.76 -5.26
CA SER A 63 6.23 12.85 -5.20
C SER A 63 6.87 13.12 -6.55
N GLN A 64 7.22 12.07 -7.27
CA GLN A 64 7.83 12.24 -8.57
C GLN A 64 6.90 12.95 -9.54
N GLN A 65 5.61 12.63 -9.47
CA GLN A 65 4.63 13.29 -10.31
C GLN A 65 4.46 14.75 -9.95
N ASN A 66 4.54 15.06 -8.67
CA ASN A 66 4.34 16.42 -8.19
C ASN A 66 5.57 17.29 -8.33
N LYS A 67 6.69 16.71 -8.71
CA LYS A 67 7.92 17.46 -8.89
C LYS A 67 8.00 18.18 -10.22
N VAL A 68 7.04 18.00 -11.07
CA VAL A 68 7.06 18.62 -12.38
C VAL A 68 6.86 20.12 -12.21
N GLU A 69 7.74 20.89 -12.80
CA GLU A 69 7.70 22.35 -12.72
C GLU A 69 6.89 22.93 -13.82
#